data_7e2ae3012bcac986c9ec147fc0833afc
#
_entry.id   7e2ae3012bcac986c9ec147fc0833afc
#
_cell.length_a   1.000
_cell.length_b   1.000
_cell.length_c   1.000
_cell.angle_alpha   90.00
_cell.angle_beta   90.00
_cell.angle_gamma   90.00
#
_symmetry.space_group_name_H-M   'P 1'
#
loop_
_entity.id
_entity.type
_entity.pdbx_description
1 polymer ?
#
loop_
_entity_poly.entity_id
_entity_poly.type
_entity_poly.pdbx_seq_one_letter_code
_entity_poly.pdbx_strand_id
1 'polypeptide(L)'
;MTATTRAIPPAAARRGTFPVLPTIELAMLALLLVVPFFLADRPELITLLTNVVILSLLALSFDLCWGFSGIMSFGQALFFGVAGYGVALVGRDLEFSQLWATLPLAMLVGGTLAAILAAFLLLGRKAPTSIFVAFGTLTGAYAAERLVAGWQYVGAGNGLSAIRLMAFGQYEFVEGLDFYAVALAALILVYAASRYLVRSQLGLVLAGIRQNEERLAFFGYRVQVFKAVVFSFAGMIAGLSGALYSYHQGFTGPSNLGPGLSTTAVIYCLFGGSGTLIGPVVGTMAIEVLSFVLADIEAIRQFWPVLLGMVLLLVVTFQPTGLLGLAVSARERIGAYGARKAAR
;
A
#
# COMPACT_ATOMS: atom_id res chain seq x y z
N MET A 1 -8.85 56.85 5.60
CA MET A 1 -9.30 55.47 5.65
C MET A 1 -8.06 54.59 5.59
N THR A 2 -7.50 54.21 6.73
CA THR A 2 -6.28 53.44 6.88
C THR A 2 -6.69 51.97 6.96
N ALA A 3 -6.42 51.18 5.89
CA ALA A 3 -6.64 49.75 5.86
C ALA A 3 -5.55 49.06 6.73
N THR A 4 -5.92 48.59 7.88
CA THR A 4 -5.13 47.72 8.74
C THR A 4 -4.95 46.39 8.06
N THR A 5 -3.81 46.20 7.41
CA THR A 5 -3.39 44.88 6.90
C THR A 5 -3.16 43.95 8.09
N ARG A 6 -4.14 43.09 8.38
CA ARG A 6 -3.94 41.99 9.32
C ARG A 6 -2.84 41.07 8.76
N ALA A 7 -1.66 41.14 9.35
CA ALA A 7 -0.60 40.20 9.09
C ALA A 7 -1.11 38.79 9.44
N ILE A 8 -1.22 37.94 8.42
CA ILE A 8 -1.47 36.50 8.60
C ILE A 8 -0.25 35.96 9.36
N PRO A 9 -0.42 35.40 10.57
CA PRO A 9 0.71 34.84 11.28
C PRO A 9 1.33 33.73 10.41
N PRO A 10 2.66 33.65 10.32
CA PRO A 10 3.31 32.59 9.57
C PRO A 10 2.82 31.26 10.18
N ALA A 11 2.29 30.40 9.32
CA ALA A 11 1.99 29.02 9.69
C ALA A 11 3.31 28.43 10.17
N ALA A 12 3.54 28.50 11.48
CA ALA A 12 4.66 27.88 12.13
C ALA A 12 4.61 26.41 11.71
N ALA A 13 5.56 26.01 10.87
CA ALA A 13 5.83 24.63 10.56
C ALA A 13 6.19 23.96 11.90
N ARG A 14 5.16 23.54 12.64
CA ARG A 14 5.32 22.65 13.77
C ARG A 14 5.85 21.33 13.20
N ARG A 15 7.15 21.23 13.05
CA ARG A 15 7.88 19.96 13.12
C ARG A 15 7.69 19.41 14.54
N GLY A 16 6.43 19.13 14.92
CA GLY A 16 6.13 18.27 16.03
C GLY A 16 6.63 16.89 15.59
N THR A 17 7.76 16.47 16.10
CA THR A 17 8.07 15.06 16.22
C THR A 17 6.93 14.47 17.03
N PHE A 18 5.93 13.91 16.34
CA PHE A 18 4.83 13.24 17.00
C PHE A 18 5.42 12.04 17.76
N PRO A 19 5.65 12.09 19.08
CA PRO A 19 6.17 10.94 19.83
C PRO A 19 5.17 9.79 19.81
N VAL A 20 3.96 10.04 19.33
CA VAL A 20 2.86 9.07 19.19
C VAL A 20 3.08 8.10 18.03
N LEU A 21 3.61 8.58 16.88
CA LEU A 21 3.83 7.72 15.71
C LEU A 21 4.80 6.55 16.03
N PRO A 22 6.01 6.78 16.58
CA PRO A 22 6.92 5.67 16.89
C PRO A 22 6.35 4.71 17.94
N THR A 23 5.50 5.16 18.86
CA THR A 23 4.83 4.24 19.80
C THR A 23 3.78 3.38 19.12
N ILE A 24 3.02 3.91 18.16
CA ILE A 24 2.05 3.14 17.37
C ILE A 24 2.79 2.16 16.46
N GLU A 25 3.88 2.57 15.81
CA GLU A 25 4.72 1.69 14.98
C GLU A 25 5.25 0.51 15.79
N LEU A 26 5.80 0.77 16.99
CA LEU A 26 6.30 -0.28 17.87
C LEU A 26 5.19 -1.20 18.38
N ALA A 27 4.05 -0.63 18.75
CA ALA A 27 2.89 -1.40 19.21
C ALA A 27 2.33 -2.31 18.09
N MET A 28 2.24 -1.79 16.84
CA MET A 28 1.79 -2.57 15.69
C MET A 28 2.79 -3.69 15.35
N LEU A 29 4.09 -3.39 15.37
CA LEU A 29 5.14 -4.40 15.17
C LEU A 29 5.07 -5.49 16.24
N ALA A 30 4.95 -5.11 17.51
CA ALA A 30 4.82 -6.04 18.62
C ALA A 30 3.55 -6.91 18.48
N LEU A 31 2.44 -6.30 18.07
CA LEU A 31 1.19 -7.01 17.84
C LEU A 31 1.34 -8.04 16.72
N LEU A 32 1.91 -7.67 15.57
CA LEU A 32 2.14 -8.59 14.45
C LEU A 32 3.15 -9.69 14.78
N LEU A 33 4.11 -9.46 15.67
CA LEU A 33 5.09 -10.46 16.10
C LEU A 33 4.51 -11.42 17.14
N VAL A 34 3.71 -10.92 18.09
CA VAL A 34 3.28 -11.69 19.27
C VAL A 34 1.97 -12.44 19.04
N VAL A 35 1.01 -11.81 18.36
CA VAL A 35 -0.35 -12.36 18.16
C VAL A 35 -0.35 -13.74 17.47
N PRO A 36 0.47 -14.01 16.43
CA PRO A 36 0.46 -15.31 15.76
C PRO A 36 0.82 -16.48 16.67
N PHE A 37 1.68 -16.26 17.67
CA PHE A 37 2.04 -17.32 18.63
C PHE A 37 0.86 -17.73 19.53
N PHE A 38 -0.03 -16.78 19.86
CA PHE A 38 -1.24 -17.08 20.63
C PHE A 38 -2.35 -17.69 19.76
N LEU A 39 -2.27 -17.51 18.45
CA LEU A 39 -3.25 -18.01 17.48
C LEU A 39 -2.77 -19.26 16.74
N ALA A 40 -1.65 -19.88 17.16
CA ALA A 40 -1.07 -21.06 16.51
C ALA A 40 -2.06 -22.22 16.34
N ASP A 41 -3.01 -22.36 17.27
CA ASP A 41 -4.05 -23.40 17.25
C ASP A 41 -5.22 -23.08 16.31
N ARG A 42 -5.23 -21.87 15.68
CA ARG A 42 -6.32 -21.41 14.80
C ARG A 42 -5.77 -21.03 13.43
N PRO A 43 -5.67 -21.98 12.49
CA PRO A 43 -5.08 -21.72 11.16
C PRO A 43 -5.82 -20.63 10.39
N GLU A 44 -7.14 -20.52 10.53
CA GLU A 44 -7.94 -19.49 9.86
C GLU A 44 -7.50 -18.06 10.20
N LEU A 45 -7.13 -17.82 11.46
CA LEU A 45 -6.66 -16.51 11.91
C LEU A 45 -5.23 -16.23 11.47
N ILE A 46 -4.39 -17.26 11.32
CA ILE A 46 -3.04 -17.11 10.75
C ILE A 46 -3.13 -16.74 9.27
N THR A 47 -4.00 -17.42 8.51
CA THR A 47 -4.30 -17.10 7.10
C THR A 47 -4.80 -15.66 6.97
N LEU A 48 -5.72 -15.22 7.83
CA LEU A 48 -6.18 -13.82 7.86
C LEU A 48 -5.01 -12.84 8.12
N LEU A 49 -4.18 -13.11 9.14
CA LEU A 49 -3.05 -12.23 9.46
C LEU A 49 -2.02 -12.20 8.33
N THR A 50 -1.78 -13.32 7.66
CA THR A 50 -0.91 -13.39 6.49
C THR A 50 -1.45 -12.50 5.36
N ASN A 51 -2.75 -12.60 5.10
CA ASN A 51 -3.42 -11.74 4.11
C ASN A 51 -3.31 -10.25 4.47
N VAL A 52 -3.53 -9.89 5.74
CA VAL A 52 -3.34 -8.52 6.24
C VAL A 52 -1.93 -8.02 5.99
N VAL A 53 -0.90 -8.81 6.27
CA VAL A 53 0.50 -8.44 6.08
C VAL A 53 0.81 -8.23 4.59
N ILE A 54 0.36 -9.13 3.72
CA ILE A 54 0.57 -9.06 2.27
C ILE A 54 -0.13 -7.83 1.68
N LEU A 55 -1.40 -7.61 2.01
CA LEU A 55 -2.17 -6.47 1.50
C LEU A 55 -1.71 -5.14 2.10
N SER A 56 -1.08 -5.16 3.29
CA SER A 56 -0.41 -3.99 3.84
C SER A 56 0.77 -3.52 2.98
N LEU A 57 1.50 -4.44 2.34
CA LEU A 57 2.54 -4.08 1.35
C LEU A 57 1.93 -3.35 0.15
N LEU A 58 0.80 -3.85 -0.38
CA LEU A 58 0.09 -3.21 -1.47
C LEU A 58 -0.40 -1.80 -1.08
N ALA A 59 -1.01 -1.66 0.09
CA ALA A 59 -1.47 -0.38 0.62
C ALA A 59 -0.32 0.60 0.87
N LEU A 60 0.84 0.11 1.36
CA LEU A 60 2.06 0.90 1.55
C LEU A 60 2.63 1.39 0.21
N SER A 61 2.56 0.58 -0.85
CA SER A 61 2.96 0.99 -2.20
C SER A 61 2.12 2.16 -2.71
N PHE A 62 0.82 2.13 -2.45
CA PHE A 62 -0.07 3.25 -2.78
C PHE A 62 0.24 4.50 -1.95
N ASP A 63 0.52 4.36 -0.64
CA ASP A 63 0.84 5.49 0.24
C ASP A 63 2.12 6.22 -0.19
N LEU A 64 3.12 5.50 -0.68
CA LEU A 64 4.33 6.12 -1.23
C LEU A 64 4.02 6.99 -2.46
N CYS A 65 3.10 6.55 -3.32
CA CYS A 65 2.65 7.33 -4.47
C CYS A 65 1.77 8.50 -4.06
N TRP A 66 0.69 8.26 -3.32
CA TRP A 66 -0.30 9.29 -2.98
C TRP A 66 0.12 10.10 -1.76
N GLY A 67 0.44 9.42 -0.67
CA GLY A 67 0.72 10.03 0.63
C GLY A 67 1.97 10.90 0.64
N PHE A 68 3.03 10.50 -0.08
CA PHE A 68 4.30 11.21 -0.07
C PHE A 68 4.60 12.01 -1.33
N SER A 69 4.25 11.50 -2.52
CA SER A 69 4.57 12.20 -3.78
C SER A 69 3.38 12.92 -4.43
N GLY A 70 2.16 12.73 -3.92
CA GLY A 70 0.95 13.33 -4.48
C GLY A 70 0.50 12.72 -5.82
N ILE A 71 1.04 11.59 -6.21
CA ILE A 71 0.66 10.87 -7.43
C ILE A 71 -0.53 9.97 -7.12
N MET A 72 -1.70 10.31 -7.62
CA MET A 72 -2.86 9.43 -7.55
C MET A 72 -2.73 8.33 -8.60
N SER A 73 -2.58 7.09 -8.18
CA SER A 73 -2.42 5.94 -9.07
C SER A 73 -3.44 4.84 -8.74
N PHE A 74 -4.20 4.41 -9.74
CA PHE A 74 -5.04 3.22 -9.67
C PHE A 74 -4.40 2.01 -10.37
N GLY A 75 -3.08 2.05 -10.58
CA GLY A 75 -2.32 0.98 -11.23
C GLY A 75 -1.60 0.03 -10.28
N GLN A 76 -1.80 0.13 -8.97
CA GLN A 76 -1.06 -0.72 -8.03
C GLN A 76 -1.38 -2.20 -8.22
N ALA A 77 -2.65 -2.53 -8.51
CA ALA A 77 -3.07 -3.88 -8.83
C ALA A 77 -2.44 -4.41 -10.12
N LEU A 78 -2.16 -3.56 -11.10
CA LEU A 78 -1.45 -3.96 -12.33
C LEU A 78 -0.07 -4.53 -12.00
N PHE A 79 0.71 -3.83 -11.17
CA PHE A 79 2.05 -4.28 -10.77
C PHE A 79 1.99 -5.55 -9.90
N PHE A 80 1.02 -5.58 -9.01
CA PHE A 80 0.71 -6.73 -8.16
C PHE A 80 0.36 -7.97 -8.99
N GLY A 81 -0.62 -7.86 -9.87
CA GLY A 81 -1.10 -8.99 -10.67
C GLY A 81 -0.07 -9.49 -11.67
N VAL A 82 0.64 -8.59 -12.39
CA VAL A 82 1.66 -9.01 -13.36
C VAL A 82 2.81 -9.76 -12.66
N ALA A 83 3.25 -9.30 -11.49
CA ALA A 83 4.27 -10.00 -10.72
C ALA A 83 3.75 -11.34 -10.17
N GLY A 84 2.50 -11.40 -9.69
CA GLY A 84 1.86 -12.65 -9.25
C GLY A 84 1.76 -13.68 -10.38
N TYR A 85 1.31 -13.26 -11.56
CA TYR A 85 1.31 -14.12 -12.75
C TYR A 85 2.74 -14.53 -13.15
N GLY A 86 3.72 -13.63 -13.07
CA GLY A 86 5.12 -13.91 -13.35
C GLY A 86 5.65 -15.06 -12.50
N VAL A 87 5.40 -15.01 -11.18
CA VAL A 87 5.81 -16.07 -10.26
C VAL A 87 5.05 -17.37 -10.51
N ALA A 88 3.73 -17.30 -10.78
CA ALA A 88 2.93 -18.47 -11.11
C ALA A 88 3.43 -19.17 -12.38
N LEU A 89 3.79 -18.42 -13.42
CA LEU A 89 4.34 -18.95 -14.67
C LEU A 89 5.73 -19.56 -14.47
N VAL A 90 6.61 -18.90 -13.72
CA VAL A 90 7.93 -19.44 -13.38
C VAL A 90 7.81 -20.77 -12.62
N GLY A 91 6.89 -20.85 -11.67
CA GLY A 91 6.62 -22.09 -10.93
C GLY A 91 6.06 -23.21 -11.81
N ARG A 92 5.16 -22.87 -12.77
CA ARG A 92 4.54 -23.84 -13.68
C ARG A 92 5.49 -24.32 -14.77
N ASP A 93 6.17 -23.38 -15.45
CA ASP A 93 6.89 -23.68 -16.70
C ASP A 93 8.35 -24.06 -16.45
N LEU A 94 8.98 -23.50 -15.41
CA LEU A 94 10.37 -23.77 -15.05
C LEU A 94 10.53 -24.66 -13.81
N GLU A 95 9.41 -25.06 -13.20
CA GLU A 95 9.38 -25.82 -11.94
C GLU A 95 10.23 -25.19 -10.83
N PHE A 96 10.37 -23.86 -10.84
CA PHE A 96 11.26 -23.12 -9.98
C PHE A 96 10.46 -22.18 -9.05
N SER A 97 10.58 -22.40 -7.74
CA SER A 97 9.83 -21.65 -6.71
C SER A 97 10.72 -21.17 -5.56
N GLN A 98 12.03 -20.98 -5.81
CA GLN A 98 12.96 -20.57 -4.78
C GLN A 98 12.76 -19.10 -4.36
N LEU A 99 12.48 -18.87 -3.08
CA LEU A 99 12.21 -17.56 -2.46
C LEU A 99 13.25 -16.50 -2.82
N TRP A 100 14.55 -16.86 -2.74
CA TRP A 100 15.67 -15.93 -2.96
C TRP A 100 15.75 -15.40 -4.40
N ALA A 101 15.11 -16.05 -5.36
CA ALA A 101 15.08 -15.61 -6.75
C ALA A 101 13.70 -15.09 -7.16
N THR A 102 12.61 -15.74 -6.74
CA THR A 102 11.26 -15.39 -7.19
C THR A 102 10.77 -14.06 -6.58
N LEU A 103 11.10 -13.77 -5.32
CA LEU A 103 10.69 -12.49 -4.72
C LEU A 103 11.46 -11.30 -5.31
N PRO A 104 12.81 -11.31 -5.47
CA PRO A 104 13.49 -10.24 -6.19
C PRO A 104 13.05 -10.12 -7.66
N LEU A 105 12.77 -11.23 -8.35
CA LEU A 105 12.23 -11.20 -9.71
C LEU A 105 10.88 -10.49 -9.76
N ALA A 106 9.96 -10.80 -8.84
CA ALA A 106 8.68 -10.15 -8.74
C ALA A 106 8.80 -8.64 -8.48
N MET A 107 9.73 -8.23 -7.61
CA MET A 107 10.05 -6.82 -7.39
C MET A 107 10.57 -6.16 -8.68
N LEU A 108 11.47 -6.81 -9.40
CA LEU A 108 12.01 -6.31 -10.66
C LEU A 108 10.91 -6.19 -11.73
N VAL A 109 10.05 -7.19 -11.88
CA VAL A 109 8.93 -7.17 -12.82
C VAL A 109 7.96 -6.02 -12.49
N GLY A 110 7.51 -5.91 -11.24
CA GLY A 110 6.64 -4.82 -10.81
C GLY A 110 7.29 -3.45 -10.97
N GLY A 111 8.57 -3.32 -10.59
CA GLY A 111 9.34 -2.08 -10.70
C GLY A 111 9.62 -1.65 -12.13
N THR A 112 9.99 -2.58 -13.02
CA THR A 112 10.25 -2.27 -14.44
C THR A 112 8.96 -1.88 -15.17
N LEU A 113 7.85 -2.56 -14.90
CA LEU A 113 6.55 -2.19 -15.46
C LEU A 113 6.12 -0.81 -14.97
N ALA A 114 6.31 -0.52 -13.69
CA ALA A 114 6.04 0.80 -13.12
C ALA A 114 6.98 1.87 -13.73
N ALA A 115 8.26 1.56 -13.94
CA ALA A 115 9.20 2.49 -14.58
C ALA A 115 8.80 2.80 -16.04
N ILE A 116 8.37 1.80 -16.81
CA ILE A 116 7.86 1.97 -18.18
C ILE A 116 6.62 2.87 -18.17
N LEU A 117 5.64 2.61 -17.29
CA LEU A 117 4.47 3.46 -17.16
C LEU A 117 4.81 4.87 -16.68
N ALA A 118 5.75 5.01 -15.73
CA ALA A 118 6.24 6.30 -15.28
C ALA A 118 6.92 7.09 -16.41
N ALA A 119 7.73 6.42 -17.24
CA ALA A 119 8.35 7.04 -18.39
C ALA A 119 7.30 7.57 -19.37
N PHE A 120 6.26 6.80 -19.62
CA PHE A 120 5.17 7.18 -20.53
C PHE A 120 4.27 8.27 -19.95
N LEU A 121 3.87 8.16 -18.67
CA LEU A 121 2.88 9.05 -18.06
C LEU A 121 3.51 10.30 -17.42
N LEU A 122 4.72 10.20 -16.82
CA LEU A 122 5.31 11.26 -16.01
C LEU A 122 6.42 12.02 -16.72
N LEU A 123 7.23 11.37 -17.59
CA LEU A 123 8.40 12.00 -18.21
C LEU A 123 8.08 12.78 -19.50
N GLY A 124 6.80 13.10 -19.75
CA GLY A 124 6.38 13.93 -20.86
C GLY A 124 6.91 15.38 -20.78
N ARG A 125 6.84 16.13 -21.91
CA ARG A 125 7.31 17.53 -21.98
C ARG A 125 6.55 18.48 -21.05
N LYS A 126 5.30 18.21 -20.74
CA LYS A 126 4.48 18.99 -19.80
C LYS A 126 4.23 18.14 -18.55
N ALA A 127 4.28 18.77 -17.37
CA ALA A 127 3.92 18.12 -16.12
C ALA A 127 2.48 17.60 -16.21
N PRO A 128 2.25 16.29 -16.07
CA PRO A 128 0.90 15.73 -16.15
C PRO A 128 0.09 16.13 -14.91
N THR A 129 -1.20 16.38 -15.10
CA THR A 129 -2.10 16.58 -13.97
C THR A 129 -2.27 15.25 -13.22
N SER A 130 -2.49 15.29 -11.90
CA SER A 130 -2.72 14.08 -11.09
C SER A 130 -3.89 13.24 -11.64
N ILE A 131 -4.91 13.90 -12.20
CA ILE A 131 -6.07 13.25 -12.82
C ILE A 131 -5.65 12.45 -14.07
N PHE A 132 -4.77 12.98 -14.89
CA PHE A 132 -4.27 12.29 -16.09
C PHE A 132 -3.52 11.00 -15.72
N VAL A 133 -2.68 11.06 -14.68
CA VAL A 133 -1.96 9.88 -14.18
C VAL A 133 -2.91 8.85 -13.60
N ALA A 134 -3.93 9.30 -12.84
CA ALA A 134 -4.95 8.41 -12.27
C ALA A 134 -5.72 7.65 -13.36
N PHE A 135 -6.20 8.36 -14.39
CA PHE A 135 -6.90 7.72 -15.51
C PHE A 135 -5.98 6.85 -16.35
N GLY A 136 -4.74 7.29 -16.61
CA GLY A 136 -3.76 6.49 -17.36
C GLY A 136 -3.45 5.16 -16.67
N THR A 137 -3.22 5.18 -15.36
CA THR A 137 -2.96 3.96 -14.58
C THR A 137 -4.20 3.08 -14.43
N LEU A 138 -5.39 3.67 -14.27
CA LEU A 138 -6.67 2.96 -14.22
C LEU A 138 -6.94 2.22 -15.55
N THR A 139 -6.79 2.93 -16.67
CA THR A 139 -6.98 2.35 -18.00
C THR A 139 -5.97 1.24 -18.27
N GLY A 140 -4.70 1.44 -17.85
CA GLY A 140 -3.67 0.43 -17.96
C GLY A 140 -4.00 -0.83 -17.17
N ALA A 141 -4.48 -0.70 -15.94
CA ALA A 141 -4.90 -1.82 -15.10
C ALA A 141 -6.08 -2.57 -15.73
N TYR A 142 -7.11 -1.86 -16.19
CA TYR A 142 -8.27 -2.45 -16.85
C TYR A 142 -7.91 -3.15 -18.16
N ALA A 143 -7.05 -2.55 -18.98
CA ALA A 143 -6.57 -3.14 -20.22
C ALA A 143 -5.81 -4.44 -19.97
N ALA A 144 -4.94 -4.46 -18.96
CA ALA A 144 -4.18 -5.66 -18.57
C ALA A 144 -5.10 -6.77 -18.03
N GLU A 145 -6.08 -6.42 -17.19
CA GLU A 145 -7.10 -7.37 -16.73
C GLU A 145 -7.82 -8.04 -17.90
N ARG A 146 -8.27 -7.25 -18.87
CA ARG A 146 -8.98 -7.76 -20.07
C ARG A 146 -8.07 -8.58 -20.98
N LEU A 147 -6.81 -8.16 -21.14
CA LEU A 147 -5.85 -8.91 -21.93
C LEU A 147 -5.60 -10.30 -21.30
N VAL A 148 -5.35 -10.36 -20.01
CA VAL A 148 -5.13 -11.61 -19.29
C VAL A 148 -6.38 -12.49 -19.30
N ALA A 149 -7.56 -11.92 -19.10
CA ALA A 149 -8.84 -12.64 -19.15
C ALA A 149 -9.13 -13.28 -20.51
N GLY A 150 -8.58 -12.73 -21.61
CA GLY A 150 -8.67 -13.30 -22.95
C GLY A 150 -7.53 -14.26 -23.33
N TRP A 151 -6.46 -14.33 -22.55
CA TRP A 151 -5.25 -15.04 -22.93
C TRP A 151 -5.18 -16.45 -22.34
N GLN A 152 -5.41 -17.45 -23.17
CA GLN A 152 -5.48 -18.88 -22.81
C GLN A 152 -4.23 -19.40 -22.07
N TYR A 153 -3.04 -18.95 -22.47
CA TYR A 153 -1.76 -19.37 -21.88
C TYR A 153 -1.64 -19.07 -20.39
N VAL A 154 -2.25 -17.98 -19.93
CA VAL A 154 -2.29 -17.57 -18.53
C VAL A 154 -3.59 -17.97 -17.83
N GLY A 155 -4.34 -18.94 -18.39
CA GLY A 155 -5.56 -19.48 -17.80
C GLY A 155 -6.82 -18.67 -18.12
N ALA A 156 -6.75 -17.63 -18.96
CA ALA A 156 -7.86 -16.76 -19.37
C ALA A 156 -8.68 -16.29 -18.15
N GLY A 157 -10.01 -16.32 -18.24
CA GLY A 157 -10.91 -15.92 -17.16
C GLY A 157 -10.82 -16.77 -15.89
N ASN A 158 -10.31 -18.01 -16.00
CA ASN A 158 -10.17 -18.92 -14.86
C ASN A 158 -8.89 -18.67 -14.02
N GLY A 159 -7.92 -17.94 -14.56
CA GLY A 159 -6.63 -17.70 -13.90
C GLY A 159 -5.74 -18.95 -13.83
N LEU A 160 -4.66 -18.85 -13.06
CA LEU A 160 -3.74 -19.94 -12.77
C LEU A 160 -3.94 -20.45 -11.36
N SER A 161 -4.21 -21.73 -11.21
CA SER A 161 -4.35 -22.46 -9.95
C SER A 161 -3.19 -23.42 -9.75
N ALA A 162 -3.11 -24.01 -8.56
CA ALA A 162 -2.08 -24.96 -8.16
C ALA A 162 -0.66 -24.40 -8.31
N ILE A 163 -0.47 -23.16 -7.86
CA ILE A 163 0.85 -22.53 -7.83
C ILE A 163 1.74 -23.33 -6.89
N ARG A 164 2.94 -23.68 -7.36
CA ARG A 164 3.92 -24.43 -6.58
C ARG A 164 4.24 -23.71 -5.27
N LEU A 165 4.39 -24.47 -4.19
CA LEU A 165 4.76 -23.89 -2.89
C LEU A 165 6.11 -23.15 -2.98
N MET A 166 6.19 -22.04 -2.28
CA MET A 166 7.45 -21.30 -2.17
C MET A 166 8.48 -22.14 -1.40
N ALA A 167 9.71 -22.20 -1.88
CA ALA A 167 10.75 -23.04 -1.29
C ALA A 167 12.01 -22.24 -0.96
N PHE A 168 12.76 -22.73 0.01
CA PHE A 168 14.13 -22.30 0.31
C PHE A 168 15.04 -23.53 0.37
N GLY A 169 15.81 -23.75 -0.69
CA GLY A 169 16.55 -25.00 -0.86
C GLY A 169 15.59 -26.18 -1.02
N GLN A 170 15.61 -27.10 -0.06
CA GLN A 170 14.71 -28.27 -0.03
C GLN A 170 13.49 -28.07 0.90
N TYR A 171 13.45 -26.95 1.63
CA TYR A 171 12.36 -26.65 2.54
C TYR A 171 11.24 -25.93 1.79
N GLU A 172 10.04 -26.50 1.79
CA GLU A 172 8.83 -25.87 1.23
C GLU A 172 8.05 -25.16 2.33
N PHE A 173 7.74 -23.89 2.11
CA PHE A 173 6.91 -23.11 3.02
C PHE A 173 5.44 -23.48 2.80
N VAL A 174 4.93 -24.30 3.70
CA VAL A 174 3.48 -24.60 3.75
C VAL A 174 2.75 -23.40 4.38
N GLU A 175 1.49 -23.21 4.01
CA GLU A 175 0.63 -22.22 4.63
C GLU A 175 0.57 -22.42 6.15
N GLY A 176 0.85 -21.32 6.89
CA GLY A 176 0.95 -21.36 8.35
C GLY A 176 1.93 -20.31 8.89
N LEU A 177 2.47 -20.59 10.08
CA LEU A 177 3.39 -19.67 10.77
C LEU A 177 4.68 -19.39 9.97
N ASP A 178 5.19 -20.39 9.26
CA ASP A 178 6.43 -20.25 8.49
C ASP A 178 6.25 -19.26 7.31
N PHE A 179 5.16 -19.41 6.56
CA PHE A 179 4.83 -18.48 5.48
C PHE A 179 4.50 -17.08 6.01
N TYR A 180 3.78 -17.02 7.12
CA TYR A 180 3.52 -15.76 7.82
C TYR A 180 4.82 -15.03 8.20
N ALA A 181 5.81 -15.76 8.75
CA ALA A 181 7.10 -15.18 9.12
C ALA A 181 7.83 -14.58 7.92
N VAL A 182 7.79 -15.24 6.76
CA VAL A 182 8.37 -14.70 5.51
C VAL A 182 7.64 -13.44 5.06
N ALA A 183 6.30 -13.44 5.06
CA ALA A 183 5.50 -12.28 4.69
C ALA A 183 5.75 -11.10 5.65
N LEU A 184 5.82 -11.36 6.95
CA LEU A 184 6.12 -10.35 7.96
C LEU A 184 7.54 -9.79 7.82
N ALA A 185 8.53 -10.65 7.56
CA ALA A 185 9.90 -10.21 7.30
C ALA A 185 9.97 -9.29 6.07
N ALA A 186 9.24 -9.63 5.00
CA ALA A 186 9.12 -8.80 3.80
C ALA A 186 8.48 -7.43 4.14
N LEU A 187 7.40 -7.40 4.93
CA LEU A 187 6.75 -6.16 5.36
C LEU A 187 7.72 -5.29 6.18
N ILE A 188 8.45 -5.87 7.14
CA ILE A 188 9.41 -5.14 7.98
C ILE A 188 10.53 -4.54 7.11
N LEU A 189 11.10 -5.31 6.19
CA LEU A 189 12.16 -4.86 5.29
C LEU A 189 11.68 -3.71 4.39
N VAL A 190 10.51 -3.86 3.77
CA VAL A 190 9.91 -2.84 2.90
C VAL A 190 9.56 -1.60 3.71
N TYR A 191 9.00 -1.76 4.91
CA TYR A 191 8.69 -0.66 5.80
C TYR A 191 9.95 0.12 6.20
N ALA A 192 11.02 -0.58 6.58
CA ALA A 192 12.30 0.03 6.91
C ALA A 192 12.91 0.77 5.70
N ALA A 193 12.89 0.17 4.51
CA ALA A 193 13.35 0.79 3.26
C ALA A 193 12.53 2.04 2.92
N SER A 194 11.21 1.96 3.01
CA SER A 194 10.30 3.10 2.78
C SER A 194 10.53 4.22 3.78
N ARG A 195 10.74 3.88 5.06
CA ARG A 195 11.07 4.85 6.11
C ARG A 195 12.41 5.53 5.87
N TYR A 196 13.43 4.77 5.45
CA TYR A 196 14.72 5.32 5.06
C TYR A 196 14.59 6.28 3.88
N LEU A 197 13.85 5.88 2.83
CA LEU A 197 13.57 6.70 1.66
C LEU A 197 12.89 8.03 2.03
N VAL A 198 11.83 7.96 2.84
CA VAL A 198 11.05 9.15 3.25
C VAL A 198 11.88 10.08 4.17
N ARG A 199 12.83 9.57 4.95
CA ARG A 199 13.72 10.37 5.80
C ARG A 199 14.95 10.90 5.09
N SER A 200 15.25 10.41 3.90
CA SER A 200 16.39 10.84 3.07
C SER A 200 16.16 12.19 2.40
N GLN A 201 17.17 12.67 1.66
CA GLN A 201 17.07 13.87 0.82
C GLN A 201 15.92 13.76 -0.20
N LEU A 202 15.67 12.55 -0.73
CA LEU A 202 14.57 12.28 -1.63
C LEU A 202 13.22 12.56 -0.96
N GLY A 203 13.03 12.16 0.29
CA GLY A 203 11.80 12.43 1.04
C GLY A 203 11.55 13.93 1.26
N LEU A 204 12.61 14.73 1.46
CA LEU A 204 12.48 16.20 1.55
C LEU A 204 11.99 16.81 0.22
N VAL A 205 12.52 16.32 -0.90
CA VAL A 205 12.08 16.76 -2.24
C VAL A 205 10.61 16.37 -2.45
N LEU A 206 10.21 15.15 -2.09
CA LEU A 206 8.81 14.71 -2.21
C LEU A 206 7.86 15.57 -1.38
N ALA A 207 8.23 15.92 -0.16
CA ALA A 207 7.44 16.81 0.68
C ALA A 207 7.29 18.20 0.05
N GLY A 208 8.33 18.69 -0.62
CA GLY A 208 8.27 19.94 -1.40
C GLY A 208 7.36 19.82 -2.63
N ILE A 209 7.45 18.73 -3.38
CA ILE A 209 6.58 18.44 -4.54
C ILE A 209 5.11 18.45 -4.12
N ARG A 210 4.78 17.78 -3.02
CA ARG A 210 3.42 17.72 -2.50
C ARG A 210 2.86 19.08 -2.10
N GLN A 211 3.71 19.99 -1.61
CA GLN A 211 3.29 21.34 -1.25
C GLN A 211 3.08 22.25 -2.46
N ASN A 212 4.06 22.29 -3.38
CA ASN A 212 3.99 23.09 -4.60
C ASN A 212 5.02 22.61 -5.62
N GLU A 213 4.56 21.87 -6.61
CA GLU A 213 5.37 21.28 -7.68
C GLU A 213 6.03 22.32 -8.55
N GLU A 214 5.30 23.37 -8.91
CA GLU A 214 5.83 24.45 -9.77
C GLU A 214 6.97 25.18 -9.09
N ARG A 215 6.85 25.47 -7.79
CA ARG A 215 7.90 26.15 -7.02
C ARG A 215 9.20 25.34 -7.01
N LEU A 216 9.14 24.02 -6.85
CA LEU A 216 10.33 23.17 -6.92
C LEU A 216 10.95 23.16 -8.32
N ALA A 217 10.10 23.14 -9.36
CA ALA A 217 10.58 23.22 -10.74
C ALA A 217 11.35 24.54 -11.00
N PHE A 218 10.90 25.66 -10.44
CA PHE A 218 11.63 26.95 -10.51
C PHE A 218 13.01 26.91 -9.82
N PHE A 219 13.17 26.09 -8.79
CA PHE A 219 14.47 25.83 -8.14
C PHE A 219 15.38 24.89 -8.94
N GLY A 220 14.96 24.43 -10.11
CA GLY A 220 15.74 23.57 -11.00
C GLY A 220 15.64 22.09 -10.73
N TYR A 221 14.74 21.64 -9.82
CA TYR A 221 14.51 20.22 -9.59
C TYR A 221 13.73 19.59 -10.73
N ARG A 222 14.18 18.41 -11.19
CA ARG A 222 13.48 17.61 -12.19
C ARG A 222 12.36 16.80 -11.53
N VAL A 223 11.26 17.46 -11.18
CA VAL A 223 10.15 16.89 -10.40
C VAL A 223 9.64 15.56 -11.00
N GLN A 224 9.53 15.47 -12.33
CA GLN A 224 9.05 14.28 -13.03
C GLN A 224 9.93 13.04 -12.74
N VAL A 225 11.26 13.24 -12.68
CA VAL A 225 12.21 12.13 -12.39
C VAL A 225 12.03 11.64 -10.96
N PHE A 226 11.89 12.54 -9.98
CA PHE A 226 11.65 12.17 -8.59
C PHE A 226 10.34 11.39 -8.44
N LYS A 227 9.29 11.86 -9.10
CA LYS A 227 7.99 11.16 -9.15
C LYS A 227 8.14 9.77 -9.79
N ALA A 228 8.85 9.65 -10.92
CA ALA A 228 9.05 8.39 -11.61
C ALA A 228 9.83 7.37 -10.74
N VAL A 229 10.87 7.81 -10.02
CA VAL A 229 11.64 6.95 -9.11
C VAL A 229 10.76 6.38 -8.00
N VAL A 230 9.95 7.24 -7.33
CA VAL A 230 9.06 6.77 -6.26
C VAL A 230 7.96 5.87 -6.80
N PHE A 231 7.42 6.18 -7.96
CA PHE A 231 6.42 5.34 -8.63
C PHE A 231 6.97 3.96 -8.97
N SER A 232 8.22 3.89 -9.47
CA SER A 232 8.89 2.61 -9.75
C SER A 232 9.17 1.82 -8.48
N PHE A 233 9.61 2.48 -7.41
CA PHE A 233 9.81 1.85 -6.11
C PHE A 233 8.50 1.31 -5.53
N ALA A 234 7.41 2.06 -5.64
CA ALA A 234 6.08 1.60 -5.26
C ALA A 234 5.64 0.37 -6.09
N GLY A 235 5.93 0.36 -7.39
CA GLY A 235 5.70 -0.81 -8.25
C GLY A 235 6.49 -2.05 -7.84
N MET A 236 7.73 -1.89 -7.36
CA MET A 236 8.51 -3.00 -6.77
C MET A 236 7.81 -3.60 -5.55
N ILE A 237 7.30 -2.76 -4.67
CA ILE A 237 6.59 -3.20 -3.45
C ILE A 237 5.27 -3.89 -3.82
N ALA A 238 4.50 -3.32 -4.75
CA ALA A 238 3.26 -3.93 -5.22
C ALA A 238 3.52 -5.29 -5.89
N GLY A 239 4.61 -5.42 -6.68
CA GLY A 239 5.02 -6.69 -7.28
C GLY A 239 5.40 -7.74 -6.23
N LEU A 240 6.14 -7.35 -5.19
CA LEU A 240 6.44 -8.23 -4.05
C LEU A 240 5.17 -8.72 -3.36
N SER A 241 4.23 -7.80 -3.10
CA SER A 241 2.94 -8.12 -2.51
C SER A 241 2.16 -9.12 -3.37
N GLY A 242 2.16 -8.93 -4.71
CA GLY A 242 1.49 -9.82 -5.65
C GLY A 242 2.08 -11.23 -5.70
N ALA A 243 3.40 -11.36 -5.64
CA ALA A 243 4.06 -12.65 -5.58
C ALA A 243 3.72 -13.42 -4.29
N LEU A 244 3.82 -12.73 -3.13
CA LEU A 244 3.47 -13.32 -1.84
C LEU A 244 1.99 -13.73 -1.80
N TYR A 245 1.11 -12.91 -2.36
CA TYR A 245 -0.32 -13.21 -2.44
C TYR A 245 -0.62 -14.44 -3.29
N SER A 246 0.06 -14.56 -4.45
CA SER A 246 -0.12 -15.71 -5.34
C SER A 246 0.35 -17.01 -4.70
N TYR A 247 1.45 -16.98 -3.96
CA TYR A 247 1.90 -18.13 -3.17
C TYR A 247 0.95 -18.47 -2.03
N HIS A 248 0.46 -17.46 -1.31
CA HIS A 248 -0.45 -17.62 -0.18
C HIS A 248 -1.78 -18.23 -0.60
N GLN A 249 -2.37 -17.71 -1.70
CA GLN A 249 -3.67 -18.19 -2.19
C GLN A 249 -3.56 -19.47 -3.03
N GLY A 250 -2.34 -19.87 -3.44
CA GLY A 250 -2.16 -20.95 -4.42
C GLY A 250 -2.85 -20.68 -5.77
N PHE A 251 -3.25 -19.44 -6.01
CA PHE A 251 -4.05 -19.00 -7.14
C PHE A 251 -3.74 -17.55 -7.52
N THR A 252 -3.77 -17.27 -8.83
CA THR A 252 -3.77 -15.89 -9.35
C THR A 252 -4.75 -15.77 -10.49
N GLY A 253 -5.59 -14.72 -10.48
CA GLY A 253 -6.64 -14.49 -11.46
C GLY A 253 -6.61 -13.09 -12.07
N PRO A 254 -7.34 -12.86 -13.17
CA PRO A 254 -7.40 -11.56 -13.83
C PRO A 254 -7.82 -10.42 -12.90
N SER A 255 -8.71 -10.68 -11.94
CA SER A 255 -9.16 -9.71 -10.93
C SER A 255 -8.03 -9.11 -10.11
N ASN A 256 -6.90 -9.82 -9.98
CA ASN A 256 -5.72 -9.34 -9.26
C ASN A 256 -4.97 -8.21 -10.00
N LEU A 257 -5.27 -7.99 -11.30
CA LEU A 257 -4.78 -6.86 -12.09
C LEU A 257 -5.77 -5.70 -12.13
N GLY A 258 -7.01 -5.97 -11.75
CA GLY A 258 -8.14 -5.08 -11.99
C GLY A 258 -8.21 -3.85 -11.09
N PRO A 259 -9.02 -2.86 -11.49
CA PRO A 259 -9.23 -1.63 -10.71
C PRO A 259 -9.81 -1.88 -9.32
N GLY A 260 -10.54 -2.98 -9.13
CA GLY A 260 -11.13 -3.37 -7.84
C GLY A 260 -10.08 -3.46 -6.73
N LEU A 261 -9.01 -4.23 -6.96
CA LEU A 261 -7.93 -4.39 -5.99
C LEU A 261 -7.15 -3.08 -5.78
N SER A 262 -6.94 -2.28 -6.85
CA SER A 262 -6.34 -0.94 -6.71
C SER A 262 -7.19 -0.03 -5.83
N THR A 263 -8.52 -0.05 -5.99
CA THR A 263 -9.45 0.73 -5.16
C THR A 263 -9.40 0.27 -3.70
N THR A 264 -9.30 -1.04 -3.46
CA THR A 264 -9.15 -1.58 -2.11
C THR A 264 -7.86 -1.08 -1.44
N ALA A 265 -6.74 -1.03 -2.16
CA ALA A 265 -5.49 -0.44 -1.65
C ALA A 265 -5.63 1.04 -1.28
N VAL A 266 -6.39 1.81 -2.09
CA VAL A 266 -6.73 3.21 -1.78
C VAL A 266 -7.53 3.29 -0.48
N ILE A 267 -8.54 2.45 -0.31
CA ILE A 267 -9.39 2.41 0.88
C ILE A 267 -8.55 2.12 2.13
N TYR A 268 -7.68 1.10 2.10
CA TYR A 268 -6.79 0.78 3.21
C TYR A 268 -5.91 1.96 3.61
N CYS A 269 -5.30 2.62 2.62
CA CYS A 269 -4.43 3.76 2.85
C CYS A 269 -5.19 4.97 3.43
N LEU A 270 -6.34 5.34 2.86
CA LEU A 270 -7.13 6.48 3.32
C LEU A 270 -7.78 6.23 4.67
N PHE A 271 -8.30 5.02 4.90
CA PHE A 271 -8.90 4.63 6.19
C PHE A 271 -7.87 4.66 7.32
N GLY A 272 -6.67 4.15 7.09
CA GLY A 272 -5.59 4.17 8.07
C GLY A 272 -4.98 5.54 8.30
N GLY A 273 -4.87 6.36 7.26
CA GLY A 273 -4.28 7.70 7.28
C GLY A 273 -3.07 7.81 6.35
N SER A 274 -3.29 8.44 5.18
CA SER A 274 -2.27 8.58 4.14
C SER A 274 -1.10 9.47 4.57
N GLY A 275 0.10 9.15 4.07
CA GLY A 275 1.34 9.90 4.33
C GLY A 275 1.98 9.63 5.69
N THR A 276 1.68 8.47 6.30
CA THR A 276 2.22 8.10 7.63
C THR A 276 3.04 6.81 7.63
N LEU A 277 3.10 6.05 6.52
CA LEU A 277 3.65 4.70 6.36
C LEU A 277 2.95 3.64 7.20
N ILE A 278 2.71 3.91 8.50
CA ILE A 278 2.00 2.97 9.39
C ILE A 278 0.49 2.98 9.16
N GLY A 279 -0.06 4.08 8.64
CA GLY A 279 -1.49 4.21 8.34
C GLY A 279 -2.03 3.08 7.46
N PRO A 280 -1.43 2.84 6.30
CA PRO A 280 -1.83 1.73 5.43
C PRO A 280 -1.91 0.38 6.14
N VAL A 281 -0.94 0.07 7.01
CA VAL A 281 -0.92 -1.19 7.78
C VAL A 281 -2.08 -1.27 8.76
N VAL A 282 -2.33 -0.18 9.50
CA VAL A 282 -3.47 -0.08 10.43
C VAL A 282 -4.80 -0.16 9.68
N GLY A 283 -4.90 0.53 8.55
CA GLY A 283 -6.11 0.53 7.72
C GLY A 283 -6.42 -0.83 7.12
N THR A 284 -5.41 -1.52 6.59
CA THR A 284 -5.55 -2.88 6.07
C THR A 284 -6.00 -3.83 7.16
N MET A 285 -5.33 -3.79 8.31
CA MET A 285 -5.69 -4.64 9.45
C MET A 285 -7.13 -4.40 9.90
N ALA A 286 -7.54 -3.15 10.03
CA ALA A 286 -8.89 -2.82 10.49
C ALA A 286 -9.96 -3.29 9.51
N ILE A 287 -9.75 -3.11 8.19
CA ILE A 287 -10.74 -3.49 7.17
C ILE A 287 -10.77 -5.01 6.96
N GLU A 288 -9.62 -5.68 6.92
CA GLU A 288 -9.56 -7.14 6.75
C GLU A 288 -10.16 -7.88 7.95
N VAL A 289 -9.87 -7.43 9.17
CA VAL A 289 -10.50 -8.00 10.38
C VAL A 289 -12.00 -7.74 10.37
N LEU A 290 -12.44 -6.54 9.99
CA LEU A 290 -13.86 -6.22 9.87
C LEU A 290 -14.53 -7.10 8.80
N SER A 291 -13.89 -7.28 7.65
CA SER A 291 -14.36 -8.17 6.58
C SER A 291 -14.52 -9.60 7.07
N PHE A 292 -13.54 -10.11 7.80
CA PHE A 292 -13.56 -11.47 8.35
C PHE A 292 -14.70 -11.67 9.35
N VAL A 293 -14.88 -10.74 10.28
CA VAL A 293 -15.96 -10.83 11.30
C VAL A 293 -17.35 -10.73 10.67
N LEU A 294 -17.48 -9.94 9.60
CA LEU A 294 -18.77 -9.75 8.91
C LEU A 294 -19.03 -10.78 7.80
N ALA A 295 -18.03 -11.59 7.44
CA ALA A 295 -18.16 -12.60 6.37
C ALA A 295 -19.22 -13.67 6.64
N ASP A 296 -19.52 -13.94 7.92
CA ASP A 296 -20.54 -14.91 8.32
C ASP A 296 -21.97 -14.43 8.06
N ILE A 297 -22.16 -13.13 7.87
CA ILE A 297 -23.47 -12.53 7.59
C ILE A 297 -23.66 -12.43 6.07
N GLU A 298 -24.47 -13.32 5.49
CA GLU A 298 -24.64 -13.46 4.05
C GLU A 298 -25.09 -12.17 3.35
N ALA A 299 -26.00 -11.41 3.96
CA ALA A 299 -26.47 -10.13 3.46
C ALA A 299 -25.32 -9.10 3.38
N ILE A 300 -24.41 -9.09 4.34
CA ILE A 300 -23.26 -8.18 4.36
C ILE A 300 -22.22 -8.61 3.33
N ARG A 301 -21.95 -9.90 3.21
CA ARG A 301 -21.00 -10.45 2.24
C ARG A 301 -21.36 -10.06 0.80
N GLN A 302 -22.64 -10.13 0.44
CA GLN A 302 -23.11 -9.79 -0.89
C GLN A 302 -22.95 -8.29 -1.17
N PHE A 303 -23.15 -7.41 -0.19
CA PHE A 303 -23.07 -5.95 -0.32
C PHE A 303 -21.73 -5.37 0.16
N TRP A 304 -20.71 -6.21 0.40
CA TRP A 304 -19.42 -5.78 0.93
C TRP A 304 -18.78 -4.63 0.15
N PRO A 305 -18.73 -4.63 -1.21
CA PRO A 305 -18.16 -3.51 -1.96
C PRO A 305 -18.91 -2.18 -1.75
N VAL A 306 -20.24 -2.25 -1.54
CA VAL A 306 -21.08 -1.08 -1.26
C VAL A 306 -20.77 -0.54 0.15
N LEU A 307 -20.63 -1.43 1.12
CA LEU A 307 -20.25 -1.06 2.49
C LEU A 307 -18.87 -0.42 2.54
N LEU A 308 -17.88 -0.98 1.83
CA LEU A 308 -16.56 -0.39 1.73
C LEU A 308 -16.60 1.02 1.11
N GLY A 309 -17.38 1.20 0.04
CA GLY A 309 -17.59 2.51 -0.57
C GLY A 309 -18.23 3.51 0.39
N MET A 310 -19.22 3.07 1.17
CA MET A 310 -19.87 3.91 2.19
C MET A 310 -18.89 4.28 3.33
N VAL A 311 -18.12 3.32 3.83
CA VAL A 311 -17.08 3.54 4.83
C VAL A 311 -16.05 4.54 4.33
N LEU A 312 -15.57 4.39 3.08
CA LEU A 312 -14.65 5.33 2.46
C LEU A 312 -15.23 6.74 2.42
N LEU A 313 -16.48 6.88 1.96
CA LEU A 313 -17.16 8.17 1.86
C LEU A 313 -17.30 8.85 3.24
N LEU A 314 -17.66 8.08 4.26
CA LEU A 314 -17.73 8.56 5.63
C LEU A 314 -16.36 9.03 6.14
N VAL A 315 -15.31 8.22 5.93
CA VAL A 315 -13.95 8.55 6.39
C VAL A 315 -13.44 9.81 5.68
N VAL A 316 -13.56 9.90 4.36
CA VAL A 316 -13.10 11.07 3.60
C VAL A 316 -13.86 12.34 4.00
N THR A 317 -15.16 12.22 4.26
CA THR A 317 -16.01 13.39 4.60
C THR A 317 -15.77 13.87 6.03
N PHE A 318 -15.72 12.95 7.00
CA PHE A 318 -15.67 13.32 8.42
C PHE A 318 -14.26 13.28 9.01
N GLN A 319 -13.35 12.49 8.42
CA GLN A 319 -12.02 12.24 8.99
C GLN A 319 -10.93 12.09 7.91
N PRO A 320 -10.62 13.16 7.20
CA PRO A 320 -9.67 13.13 6.08
C PRO A 320 -8.23 12.73 6.50
N THR A 321 -7.94 12.72 7.80
CA THR A 321 -6.65 12.27 8.38
C THR A 321 -6.62 10.77 8.72
N GLY A 322 -7.73 10.03 8.51
CA GLY A 322 -7.85 8.62 8.79
C GLY A 322 -7.85 8.27 10.29
N LEU A 323 -7.82 6.96 10.61
CA LEU A 323 -7.81 6.45 11.99
C LEU A 323 -6.64 6.98 12.82
N LEU A 324 -5.45 7.09 12.23
CA LEU A 324 -4.29 7.64 12.95
C LEU A 324 -4.46 9.10 13.30
N GLY A 325 -5.12 9.89 12.47
CA GLY A 325 -5.43 11.28 12.78
C GLY A 325 -6.35 11.42 14.00
N LEU A 326 -7.30 10.48 14.15
CA LEU A 326 -8.14 10.40 15.38
C LEU A 326 -7.31 10.09 16.61
N ALA A 327 -6.43 9.10 16.53
CA ALA A 327 -5.58 8.70 17.66
C ALA A 327 -4.65 9.84 18.11
N VAL A 328 -4.08 10.58 17.17
CA VAL A 328 -3.21 11.74 17.46
C VAL A 328 -4.03 12.89 18.08
N SER A 329 -5.18 13.24 17.50
CA SER A 329 -6.00 14.34 17.99
C SER A 329 -6.65 14.05 19.36
N ALA A 330 -7.03 12.80 19.62
CA ALA A 330 -7.56 12.37 20.91
C ALA A 330 -6.51 12.53 22.02
N ARG A 331 -5.27 12.13 21.77
CA ARG A 331 -4.19 12.24 22.76
C ARG A 331 -3.76 13.68 23.01
N GLU A 332 -3.76 14.54 21.99
CA GLU A 332 -3.52 15.98 22.19
C GLU A 332 -4.60 16.62 23.09
N ARG A 333 -5.85 16.24 22.92
CA ARG A 333 -6.96 16.69 23.78
C ARG A 333 -6.78 16.23 25.23
N ILE A 334 -6.40 14.97 25.44
CA ILE A 334 -6.14 14.40 26.78
C ILE A 334 -4.93 15.09 27.41
N GLY A 335 -3.85 15.30 26.67
CA GLY A 335 -2.66 16.03 27.16
C GLY A 335 -2.96 17.47 27.55
N ALA A 336 -3.75 18.19 26.75
CA ALA A 336 -4.16 19.55 27.03
C ALA A 336 -5.10 19.64 28.27
N TYR A 337 -5.97 18.62 28.46
CA TYR A 337 -6.82 18.54 29.65
C TYR A 337 -6.01 18.26 30.93
N GLY A 338 -5.02 17.34 30.84
CA GLY A 338 -4.10 17.04 31.96
C GLY A 338 -3.26 18.25 32.37
N ALA A 339 -2.71 18.99 31.40
CA ALA A 339 -1.95 20.22 31.65
C ALA A 339 -2.80 21.33 32.30
N ARG A 340 -4.07 21.48 31.89
CA ARG A 340 -5.02 22.42 32.51
C ARG A 340 -5.39 22.03 33.95
N LYS A 341 -5.44 20.73 34.24
CA LYS A 341 -5.73 20.23 35.60
C LYS A 341 -4.53 20.36 36.55
N ALA A 342 -3.32 20.26 36.02
CA ALA A 342 -2.08 20.45 36.80
C ALA A 342 -1.74 21.94 37.09
N ALA A 343 -2.34 22.85 36.31
CA ALA A 343 -2.17 24.30 36.45
C ALA A 343 -3.25 24.98 37.37
N ARG A 344 -4.18 24.19 37.88
CA ARG A 344 -5.15 24.57 38.90
C ARG A 344 -4.77 23.98 40.24
#